data_fb8958e63b572e77989c09cdb29f572e
#
_entry.id   fb8958e63b572e77989c09cdb29f572e
#
_cell.length_a   1.000
_cell.length_b   1.000
_cell.length_c   1.000
_cell.angle_alpha   90.00
_cell.angle_beta   90.00
_cell.angle_gamma   90.00
#
_symmetry.space_group_name_H-M   'P 1'
#
loop_
_entity.id
_entity.type
_entity.pdbx_description
1 polymer ?
#
loop_
_entity_poly.entity_id
_entity_poly.type
_entity_poly.pdbx_seq_one_letter_code
_entity_poly.pdbx_strand_id
1 'polypeptide(L)'
;MPTDNVIEVKNVWKSFKTVQAVKGIDLKIPKGQYVALLGPNGAGKTTLVEMIEGIQKPDKGEITIMGKKWKGNEDELHRIIGLSIQETRFIDKLRVSETLQLFAGFFDLGKERVNEIIEIVGLEEKRKSYVVNLSGGQRQRLAIGIALINNPAILLLDEPTTGLDPNARREIWEILSDLKKKSQTSMILTTHYMEEAETLCDYIVIMDNGSILREGTLSQLLEEETITPKHMECRRRTLDDLFVSLTGRKINE
;
A
#
# COMPACT_ATOMS: atom_id res chain seq x y z
N MET A 1 -21.96 15.58 -1.49
CA MET A 1 -22.10 14.63 -0.38
C MET A 1 -20.79 14.65 0.37
N PRO A 2 -20.74 14.64 1.72
CA PRO A 2 -19.46 14.53 2.41
C PRO A 2 -18.85 13.20 1.99
N THR A 3 -17.67 13.25 1.39
CA THR A 3 -16.88 12.05 1.09
C THR A 3 -16.51 11.44 2.43
N ASP A 4 -16.99 10.21 2.67
CA ASP A 4 -16.64 9.43 3.88
C ASP A 4 -15.17 9.04 3.76
N ASN A 5 -14.27 9.95 4.18
CA ASN A 5 -12.84 9.67 4.16
C ASN A 5 -12.51 8.68 5.28
N VAL A 6 -11.88 7.57 4.92
CA VAL A 6 -11.39 6.60 5.90
C VAL A 6 -10.05 7.01 6.51
N ILE A 7 -9.25 7.82 5.78
CA ILE A 7 -8.01 8.39 6.27
C ILE A 7 -7.97 9.87 5.89
N GLU A 8 -7.64 10.72 6.87
CA GLU A 8 -7.33 12.12 6.64
C GLU A 8 -5.98 12.47 7.26
N VAL A 9 -5.09 12.99 6.44
CA VAL A 9 -3.77 13.52 6.80
C VAL A 9 -3.85 15.03 6.63
N LYS A 10 -3.53 15.81 7.68
CA LYS A 10 -3.65 17.27 7.67
C LYS A 10 -2.33 17.92 8.07
N ASN A 11 -1.68 18.56 7.10
CA ASN A 11 -0.42 19.31 7.27
C ASN A 11 0.62 18.55 8.09
N VAL A 12 0.89 17.29 7.71
CA VAL A 12 1.74 16.37 8.47
C VAL A 12 3.20 16.57 8.11
N TRP A 13 4.05 16.65 9.15
CA TRP A 13 5.50 16.80 9.05
C TRP A 13 6.20 15.72 9.84
N LYS A 14 7.32 15.22 9.32
CA LYS A 14 8.21 14.28 10.01
C LYS A 14 9.66 14.51 9.63
N SER A 15 10.51 14.58 10.66
CA SER A 15 11.96 14.71 10.48
C SER A 15 12.71 13.65 11.28
N PHE A 16 13.78 13.15 10.73
CA PHE A 16 14.73 12.27 11.41
C PHE A 16 16.09 12.96 11.41
N LYS A 17 16.52 13.43 12.59
CA LYS A 17 17.74 14.24 12.73
C LYS A 17 17.71 15.48 11.81
N THR A 18 18.53 15.48 10.76
CA THR A 18 18.63 16.57 9.78
C THR A 18 17.78 16.37 8.54
N VAL A 19 17.17 15.19 8.35
CA VAL A 19 16.40 14.85 7.16
C VAL A 19 14.92 15.07 7.42
N GLN A 20 14.29 15.96 6.64
CA GLN A 20 12.84 16.12 6.62
C GLN A 20 12.23 15.07 5.69
N ALA A 21 11.74 13.96 6.26
CA ALA A 21 11.19 12.85 5.51
C ALA A 21 9.77 13.13 4.96
N VAL A 22 8.99 13.96 5.67
CA VAL A 22 7.64 14.39 5.26
C VAL A 22 7.48 15.87 5.54
N LYS A 23 6.96 16.63 4.55
CA LYS A 23 6.98 18.10 4.53
C LYS A 23 5.59 18.69 4.27
N GLY A 24 4.74 18.72 5.30
CA GLY A 24 3.42 19.36 5.23
C GLY A 24 2.46 18.68 4.28
N ILE A 25 2.34 17.36 4.38
CA ILE A 25 1.46 16.59 3.52
C ILE A 25 0.00 16.72 3.98
N ASP A 26 -0.88 17.02 3.02
CA ASP A 26 -2.33 16.91 3.10
C ASP A 26 -2.77 15.77 2.17
N LEU A 27 -3.55 14.79 2.68
CA LEU A 27 -4.05 13.67 1.90
C LEU A 27 -5.39 13.20 2.47
N LYS A 28 -6.33 12.88 1.57
CA LYS A 28 -7.63 12.31 1.94
C LYS A 28 -7.88 11.05 1.14
N ILE A 29 -8.26 9.98 1.83
CA ILE A 29 -8.56 8.70 1.20
C ILE A 29 -10.02 8.35 1.45
N PRO A 30 -10.85 8.36 0.41
CA PRO A 30 -12.24 7.95 0.49
C PRO A 30 -12.39 6.44 0.75
N LYS A 31 -13.53 6.05 1.31
CA LYS A 31 -13.88 4.66 1.52
C LYS A 31 -13.92 3.87 0.22
N GLY A 32 -13.34 2.66 0.23
CA GLY A 32 -13.32 1.74 -0.90
C GLY A 32 -12.37 2.13 -2.03
N GLN A 33 -11.59 3.20 -1.88
CA GLN A 33 -10.63 3.64 -2.90
C GLN A 33 -9.27 2.97 -2.71
N TYR A 34 -8.65 2.58 -3.82
CA TYR A 34 -7.28 2.09 -3.89
C TYR A 34 -6.35 3.23 -4.31
N VAL A 35 -5.41 3.60 -3.44
CA VAL A 35 -4.51 4.75 -3.61
C VAL A 35 -3.07 4.27 -3.67
N ALA A 36 -2.35 4.67 -4.72
CA ALA A 36 -0.91 4.46 -4.82
C ALA A 36 -0.15 5.69 -4.28
N LEU A 37 0.79 5.47 -3.39
CA LEU A 37 1.86 6.42 -3.10
C LEU A 37 3.05 6.05 -3.98
N LEU A 38 3.23 6.74 -5.08
CA LEU A 38 4.25 6.49 -6.10
C LEU A 38 5.42 7.44 -5.92
N GLY A 39 6.64 6.91 -5.97
CA GLY A 39 7.84 7.75 -5.90
C GLY A 39 9.12 6.93 -5.67
N PRO A 40 10.30 7.54 -5.83
CA PRO A 40 11.58 6.86 -5.63
C PRO A 40 11.81 6.47 -4.17
N ASN A 41 12.85 5.68 -3.95
CA ASN A 41 13.32 5.38 -2.59
C ASN A 41 13.74 6.68 -1.90
N GLY A 42 13.34 6.85 -0.63
CA GLY A 42 13.58 8.08 0.12
C GLY A 42 12.58 9.22 -0.14
N ALA A 43 11.56 9.02 -0.98
CA ALA A 43 10.51 10.03 -1.21
C ALA A 43 9.63 10.33 0.01
N GLY A 44 9.71 9.52 1.08
CA GLY A 44 8.92 9.67 2.30
C GLY A 44 7.67 8.77 2.37
N LYS A 45 7.46 7.88 1.40
CA LYS A 45 6.28 6.99 1.29
C LYS A 45 6.11 6.11 2.53
N THR A 46 7.12 5.29 2.85
CA THR A 46 7.12 4.41 4.03
C THR A 46 6.93 5.21 5.32
N THR A 47 7.59 6.36 5.47
CA THR A 47 7.42 7.22 6.65
C THR A 47 5.97 7.73 6.80
N LEU A 48 5.32 8.10 5.68
CA LEU A 48 3.92 8.51 5.69
C LEU A 48 3.01 7.33 6.07
N VAL A 49 3.24 6.14 5.51
CA VAL A 49 2.49 4.93 5.85
C VAL A 49 2.69 4.56 7.32
N GLU A 50 3.92 4.54 7.84
CA GLU A 50 4.22 4.28 9.27
C GLU A 50 3.50 5.27 10.21
N MET A 51 3.31 6.52 9.79
CA MET A 51 2.52 7.49 10.58
C MET A 51 1.01 7.18 10.51
N ILE A 52 0.51 6.75 9.35
CA ILE A 52 -0.88 6.31 9.18
C ILE A 52 -1.14 5.05 10.02
N GLU A 53 -0.18 4.13 10.11
CA GLU A 53 -0.23 2.91 10.93
C GLU A 53 -0.12 3.17 12.44
N GLY A 54 0.25 4.38 12.84
CA GLY A 54 0.48 4.73 14.24
C GLY A 54 1.84 4.29 14.80
N ILE A 55 2.71 3.67 13.99
CA ILE A 55 4.07 3.27 14.38
C ILE A 55 4.92 4.52 14.64
N GLN A 56 4.83 5.51 13.76
CA GLN A 56 5.49 6.79 13.90
C GLN A 56 4.49 7.89 14.27
N LYS A 57 4.90 8.82 15.14
CA LYS A 57 4.12 10.02 15.42
C LYS A 57 4.57 11.17 14.52
N PRO A 58 3.66 11.92 13.90
CA PRO A 58 4.02 13.15 13.19
C PRO A 58 4.61 14.16 14.17
N ASP A 59 5.58 14.96 13.72
CA ASP A 59 6.14 16.07 14.48
C ASP A 59 5.18 17.26 14.51
N LYS A 60 4.42 17.45 13.41
CA LYS A 60 3.35 18.45 13.28
C LYS A 60 2.23 17.88 12.43
N GLY A 61 1.05 18.48 12.55
CA GLY A 61 -0.13 18.07 11.82
C GLY A 61 -0.90 16.96 12.54
N GLU A 62 -1.85 16.37 11.84
CA GLU A 62 -2.78 15.39 12.41
C GLU A 62 -3.13 14.32 11.39
N ILE A 63 -3.26 13.09 11.88
CA ILE A 63 -3.80 11.95 11.10
C ILE A 63 -5.01 11.42 11.84
N THR A 64 -6.12 11.26 11.10
CA THR A 64 -7.32 10.60 11.60
C THR A 64 -7.70 9.43 10.71
N ILE A 65 -8.16 8.34 11.32
CA ILE A 65 -8.61 7.12 10.67
C ILE A 65 -10.06 6.90 11.07
N MET A 66 -10.96 6.89 10.10
CA MET A 66 -12.41 6.87 10.33
C MET A 66 -12.87 7.93 11.37
N GLY A 67 -12.25 9.12 11.29
CA GLY A 67 -12.50 10.25 12.20
C GLY A 67 -11.84 10.14 13.57
N LYS A 68 -11.07 9.07 13.85
CA LYS A 68 -10.41 8.83 15.13
C LYS A 68 -8.91 9.07 15.04
N LYS A 69 -8.32 9.60 16.13
CA LYS A 69 -6.86 9.66 16.31
C LYS A 69 -6.36 8.36 16.93
N TRP A 70 -5.09 8.02 16.72
CA TRP A 70 -4.49 6.84 17.33
C TRP A 70 -4.58 6.87 18.85
N LYS A 71 -4.20 7.98 19.47
CA LYS A 71 -4.16 8.11 20.92
C LYS A 71 -5.54 7.85 21.54
N GLY A 72 -5.64 6.76 22.28
CA GLY A 72 -6.86 6.34 22.99
C GLY A 72 -7.84 5.51 22.14
N ASN A 73 -7.46 5.13 20.92
CA ASN A 73 -8.27 4.28 20.03
C ASN A 73 -7.42 3.14 19.41
N GLU A 74 -6.26 2.83 20.00
CA GLU A 74 -5.27 1.91 19.43
C GLU A 74 -5.87 0.53 19.13
N ASP A 75 -6.57 -0.06 20.11
CA ASP A 75 -7.17 -1.39 19.96
C ASP A 75 -8.22 -1.45 18.84
N GLU A 76 -9.04 -0.40 18.73
CA GLU A 76 -10.07 -0.32 17.72
C GLU A 76 -9.44 -0.15 16.31
N LEU A 77 -8.46 0.73 16.19
CA LEU A 77 -7.79 1.01 14.91
C LEU A 77 -6.98 -0.19 14.42
N HIS A 78 -6.29 -0.92 15.32
CA HIS A 78 -5.61 -2.16 14.95
C HIS A 78 -6.56 -3.25 14.44
N ARG A 79 -7.82 -3.27 14.90
CA ARG A 79 -8.81 -4.25 14.42
C ARG A 79 -9.32 -3.99 13.02
N ILE A 80 -9.25 -2.75 12.54
CA ILE A 80 -9.78 -2.33 11.22
C ILE A 80 -8.70 -2.12 10.17
N ILE A 81 -7.43 -2.18 10.55
CA ILE A 81 -6.29 -2.02 9.64
C ILE A 81 -5.62 -3.37 9.43
N GLY A 82 -5.34 -3.69 8.20
CA GLY A 82 -4.45 -4.77 7.79
C GLY A 82 -3.16 -4.20 7.23
N LEU A 83 -2.04 -4.79 7.62
CA LEU A 83 -0.71 -4.27 7.31
C LEU A 83 0.18 -5.35 6.71
N SER A 84 0.82 -5.06 5.58
CA SER A 84 1.94 -5.83 5.03
C SER A 84 3.13 -4.90 4.83
N ILE A 85 4.14 -5.10 5.66
CA ILE A 85 5.40 -4.33 5.58
C ILE A 85 6.34 -4.95 4.54
N GLN A 86 7.29 -4.15 4.05
CA GLN A 86 8.23 -4.51 2.98
C GLN A 86 9.05 -5.79 3.31
N GLU A 87 9.55 -5.91 4.55
CA GLU A 87 10.28 -7.09 5.00
C GLU A 87 9.51 -7.83 6.11
N THR A 88 8.58 -8.70 5.74
CA THR A 88 7.89 -9.53 6.71
C THR A 88 8.78 -10.72 7.09
N ARG A 89 9.19 -10.78 8.35
CA ARG A 89 9.92 -11.91 8.92
C ARG A 89 8.96 -12.88 9.59
N PHE A 90 8.99 -14.12 9.17
CA PHE A 90 8.16 -15.19 9.70
C PHE A 90 8.94 -16.09 10.64
N ILE A 91 8.22 -16.88 11.42
CA ILE A 91 8.78 -17.97 12.20
C ILE A 91 8.99 -19.15 11.24
N ASP A 92 10.22 -19.42 10.86
CA ASP A 92 10.61 -20.39 9.83
C ASP A 92 10.05 -21.81 10.05
N LYS A 93 9.91 -22.23 11.30
CA LYS A 93 9.45 -23.57 11.70
C LYS A 93 7.93 -23.68 11.84
N LEU A 94 7.16 -22.65 11.56
CA LEU A 94 5.71 -22.73 11.46
C LEU A 94 5.32 -23.09 10.03
N ARG A 95 4.20 -23.82 9.91
CA ARG A 95 3.54 -24.06 8.63
C ARG A 95 2.70 -22.86 8.23
N VAL A 96 2.35 -22.75 6.95
CA VAL A 96 1.46 -21.69 6.44
C VAL A 96 0.17 -21.60 7.26
N SER A 97 -0.51 -22.75 7.48
CA SER A 97 -1.75 -22.78 8.26
C SER A 97 -1.54 -22.42 9.74
N GLU A 98 -0.42 -22.80 10.32
CA GLU A 98 -0.09 -22.49 11.72
C GLU A 98 0.24 -21.00 11.89
N THR A 99 0.95 -20.41 10.91
CA THR A 99 1.23 -18.99 10.88
C THR A 99 -0.06 -18.19 10.81
N LEU A 100 -0.95 -18.49 9.86
CA LEU A 100 -2.24 -17.80 9.76
C LEU A 100 -3.11 -18.01 11.00
N GLN A 101 -3.09 -19.21 11.60
CA GLN A 101 -3.84 -19.49 12.83
C GLN A 101 -3.32 -18.68 14.02
N LEU A 102 -2.00 -18.46 14.11
CA LEU A 102 -1.40 -17.60 15.14
C LEU A 102 -1.96 -16.17 15.03
N PHE A 103 -1.95 -15.60 13.82
CA PHE A 103 -2.48 -14.23 13.61
C PHE A 103 -3.99 -14.16 13.76
N ALA A 104 -4.74 -15.17 13.31
CA ALA A 104 -6.18 -15.26 13.54
C ALA A 104 -6.54 -15.25 15.02
N GLY A 105 -5.69 -15.89 15.87
CA GLY A 105 -5.86 -15.92 17.31
C GLY A 105 -5.80 -14.55 17.98
N PHE A 106 -5.06 -13.57 17.42
CA PHE A 106 -5.05 -12.20 17.96
C PHE A 106 -6.38 -11.46 17.77
N PHE A 107 -7.23 -11.95 16.87
CA PHE A 107 -8.53 -11.37 16.55
C PHE A 107 -9.71 -12.29 16.95
N ASP A 108 -9.44 -13.34 17.75
CA ASP A 108 -10.43 -14.34 18.16
C ASP A 108 -11.12 -15.07 16.99
N LEU A 109 -10.40 -15.22 15.84
CA LEU A 109 -10.90 -15.84 14.61
C LEU A 109 -10.54 -17.33 14.56
N GLY A 110 -11.49 -18.13 14.04
CA GLY A 110 -11.39 -19.58 13.94
C GLY A 110 -10.70 -20.09 12.66
N LYS A 111 -10.72 -21.43 12.54
CA LYS A 111 -10.11 -22.13 11.38
C LYS A 111 -10.79 -21.82 10.06
N GLU A 112 -12.07 -21.47 10.09
CA GLU A 112 -12.85 -21.08 8.91
C GLU A 112 -12.21 -19.89 8.21
N ARG A 113 -11.84 -18.86 8.98
CA ARG A 113 -11.16 -17.67 8.43
C ARG A 113 -9.78 -18.00 7.89
N VAL A 114 -9.03 -18.87 8.57
CA VAL A 114 -7.72 -19.35 8.09
C VAL A 114 -7.85 -20.06 6.73
N ASN A 115 -8.90 -20.90 6.57
CA ASN A 115 -9.14 -21.60 5.32
C ASN A 115 -9.48 -20.63 4.18
N GLU A 116 -10.36 -19.68 4.45
CA GLU A 116 -10.74 -18.61 3.51
C GLU A 116 -9.51 -17.80 3.06
N ILE A 117 -8.64 -17.40 3.99
CA ILE A 117 -7.44 -16.65 3.63
C ILE A 117 -6.47 -17.49 2.79
N ILE A 118 -6.29 -18.77 3.10
CA ILE A 118 -5.43 -19.67 2.31
C ILE A 118 -5.95 -19.73 0.85
N GLU A 119 -7.26 -19.79 0.65
CA GLU A 119 -7.88 -19.77 -0.66
C GLU A 119 -7.69 -18.42 -1.37
N ILE A 120 -7.97 -17.31 -0.67
CA ILE A 120 -7.79 -15.95 -1.22
C ILE A 120 -6.37 -15.73 -1.75
N VAL A 121 -5.35 -16.19 -1.01
CA VAL A 121 -3.94 -15.97 -1.38
C VAL A 121 -3.34 -17.12 -2.21
N GLY A 122 -4.13 -18.13 -2.60
CA GLY A 122 -3.72 -19.24 -3.45
C GLY A 122 -2.58 -20.08 -2.85
N LEU A 123 -2.68 -20.44 -1.56
CA LEU A 123 -1.67 -21.22 -0.84
C LEU A 123 -2.19 -22.60 -0.38
N GLU A 124 -3.24 -23.15 -0.99
CA GLU A 124 -3.86 -24.41 -0.60
C GLU A 124 -2.87 -25.58 -0.64
N GLU A 125 -2.10 -25.69 -1.73
CA GLU A 125 -1.08 -26.74 -1.89
C GLU A 125 0.08 -26.59 -0.90
N LYS A 126 0.33 -25.36 -0.40
CA LYS A 126 1.39 -25.03 0.55
C LYS A 126 0.92 -24.99 1.99
N ARG A 127 -0.35 -25.28 2.26
CA ARG A 127 -0.97 -25.23 3.60
C ARG A 127 -0.14 -25.88 4.69
N LYS A 128 0.45 -27.07 4.40
CA LYS A 128 1.25 -27.86 5.34
C LYS A 128 2.76 -27.62 5.20
N SER A 129 3.19 -26.79 4.26
CA SER A 129 4.60 -26.46 4.05
C SER A 129 5.10 -25.53 5.15
N TYR A 130 6.33 -25.73 5.60
CA TYR A 130 7.00 -24.77 6.48
C TYR A 130 7.29 -23.48 5.73
N VAL A 131 7.18 -22.35 6.43
CA VAL A 131 7.36 -21.01 5.82
C VAL A 131 8.76 -20.85 5.22
N VAL A 132 9.79 -21.44 5.82
CA VAL A 132 11.17 -21.43 5.29
C VAL A 132 11.27 -22.01 3.87
N ASN A 133 10.38 -22.93 3.50
CA ASN A 133 10.37 -23.62 2.21
C ASN A 133 9.53 -22.90 1.13
N LEU A 134 8.98 -21.74 1.43
CA LEU A 134 8.20 -20.94 0.47
C LEU A 134 9.14 -20.13 -0.43
N SER A 135 8.74 -19.96 -1.71
CA SER A 135 9.36 -18.97 -2.59
C SER A 135 9.11 -17.54 -2.11
N GLY A 136 9.84 -16.56 -2.65
CA GLY A 136 9.62 -15.14 -2.33
C GLY A 136 8.16 -14.70 -2.58
N GLY A 137 7.60 -15.03 -3.74
CA GLY A 137 6.20 -14.74 -4.07
C GLY A 137 5.20 -15.43 -3.13
N GLN A 138 5.45 -16.70 -2.75
CA GLN A 138 4.61 -17.40 -1.78
C GLN A 138 4.68 -16.80 -0.38
N ARG A 139 5.86 -16.34 0.06
CA ARG A 139 6.00 -15.61 1.34
C ARG A 139 5.24 -14.29 1.30
N GLN A 140 5.32 -13.58 0.19
CA GLN A 140 4.59 -12.32 0.03
C GLN A 140 3.07 -12.53 0.02
N ARG A 141 2.57 -13.58 -0.65
CA ARG A 141 1.15 -13.96 -0.58
C ARG A 141 0.72 -14.32 0.84
N LEU A 142 1.57 -14.99 1.62
CA LEU A 142 1.33 -15.24 3.04
C LEU A 142 1.27 -13.94 3.85
N ALA A 143 2.18 -12.98 3.59
CA ALA A 143 2.17 -11.66 4.25
C ALA A 143 0.86 -10.89 3.97
N ILE A 144 0.41 -10.88 2.72
CA ILE A 144 -0.88 -10.31 2.34
C ILE A 144 -2.04 -11.06 3.04
N GLY A 145 -1.98 -12.39 3.11
CA GLY A 145 -2.97 -13.19 3.83
C GLY A 145 -3.07 -12.81 5.31
N ILE A 146 -1.95 -12.55 5.97
CA ILE A 146 -1.93 -12.07 7.36
C ILE A 146 -2.57 -10.69 7.45
N ALA A 147 -2.24 -9.79 6.52
CA ALA A 147 -2.83 -8.45 6.48
C ALA A 147 -4.36 -8.48 6.24
N LEU A 148 -4.88 -9.53 5.63
CA LEU A 148 -6.31 -9.72 5.37
C LEU A 148 -7.04 -10.50 6.46
N ILE A 149 -6.34 -11.05 7.47
CA ILE A 149 -6.91 -12.01 8.41
C ILE A 149 -8.09 -11.45 9.20
N ASN A 150 -8.02 -10.19 9.61
CA ASN A 150 -9.02 -9.49 10.40
C ASN A 150 -10.16 -8.85 9.57
N ASN A 151 -10.24 -9.15 8.26
CA ASN A 151 -11.19 -8.51 7.34
C ASN A 151 -11.13 -6.98 7.41
N PRO A 152 -9.98 -6.37 7.11
CA PRO A 152 -9.73 -4.97 7.39
C PRO A 152 -10.59 -4.03 6.54
N ALA A 153 -11.01 -2.90 7.12
CA ALA A 153 -11.61 -1.80 6.38
C ALA A 153 -10.55 -1.00 5.59
N ILE A 154 -9.30 -1.03 6.06
CA ILE A 154 -8.15 -0.35 5.46
C ILE A 154 -6.99 -1.34 5.35
N LEU A 155 -6.45 -1.50 4.15
CA LEU A 155 -5.28 -2.33 3.86
C LEU A 155 -4.10 -1.45 3.49
N LEU A 156 -2.99 -1.58 4.21
CA LEU A 156 -1.75 -0.85 3.98
C LEU A 156 -0.68 -1.83 3.49
N LEU A 157 -0.14 -1.59 2.30
CA LEU A 157 0.86 -2.44 1.68
C LEU A 157 2.10 -1.61 1.34
N ASP A 158 3.21 -1.89 2.00
CA ASP A 158 4.47 -1.19 1.74
C ASP A 158 5.33 -2.02 0.77
N GLU A 159 5.44 -1.53 -0.47
CA GLU A 159 6.19 -2.14 -1.58
C GLU A 159 5.95 -3.66 -1.77
N PRO A 160 4.69 -4.12 -1.91
CA PRO A 160 4.33 -5.54 -1.81
C PRO A 160 4.90 -6.43 -2.91
N THR A 161 5.40 -5.87 -4.01
CA THR A 161 5.92 -6.66 -5.12
C THR A 161 7.42 -6.43 -5.38
N THR A 162 8.08 -5.65 -4.53
CA THR A 162 9.51 -5.36 -4.67
C THR A 162 10.35 -6.65 -4.55
N GLY A 163 11.29 -6.82 -5.48
CA GLY A 163 12.19 -7.99 -5.50
C GLY A 163 11.55 -9.29 -6.01
N LEU A 164 10.30 -9.26 -6.48
CA LEU A 164 9.63 -10.42 -7.06
C LEU A 164 9.84 -10.52 -8.57
N ASP A 165 9.84 -11.74 -9.05
CA ASP A 165 9.79 -12.00 -10.50
C ASP A 165 8.44 -11.57 -11.11
N PRO A 166 8.36 -11.36 -12.44
CA PRO A 166 7.15 -10.85 -13.09
C PRO A 166 5.92 -11.73 -12.89
N ASN A 167 6.07 -13.06 -12.79
CA ASN A 167 4.94 -13.96 -12.59
C ASN A 167 4.39 -13.84 -11.16
N ALA A 168 5.25 -13.89 -10.15
CA ALA A 168 4.86 -13.70 -8.77
C ALA A 168 4.20 -12.33 -8.53
N ARG A 169 4.67 -11.28 -9.22
CA ARG A 169 4.05 -9.95 -9.17
C ARG A 169 2.63 -9.97 -9.71
N ARG A 170 2.39 -10.60 -10.87
CA ARG A 170 1.05 -10.73 -11.45
C ARG A 170 0.09 -11.49 -10.56
N GLU A 171 0.52 -12.58 -9.94
CA GLU A 171 -0.30 -13.34 -8.98
C GLU A 171 -0.78 -12.45 -7.82
N ILE A 172 0.09 -11.56 -7.30
CA ILE A 172 -0.30 -10.60 -6.26
C ILE A 172 -1.29 -9.57 -6.79
N TRP A 173 -1.08 -9.05 -7.99
CA TRP A 173 -2.00 -8.09 -8.60
C TRP A 173 -3.38 -8.69 -8.83
N GLU A 174 -3.46 -9.97 -9.22
CA GLU A 174 -4.73 -10.69 -9.35
C GLU A 174 -5.45 -10.81 -8.02
N ILE A 175 -4.75 -11.20 -6.94
CA ILE A 175 -5.31 -11.28 -5.59
C ILE A 175 -5.88 -9.92 -5.16
N LEU A 176 -5.11 -8.83 -5.32
CA LEU A 176 -5.53 -7.49 -4.92
C LEU A 176 -6.67 -6.94 -5.79
N SER A 177 -6.66 -7.25 -7.09
CA SER A 177 -7.75 -6.88 -8.02
C SER A 177 -9.04 -7.61 -7.69
N ASP A 178 -8.96 -8.88 -7.32
CA ASP A 178 -10.13 -9.66 -6.92
C ASP A 178 -10.67 -9.22 -5.55
N LEU A 179 -9.79 -8.85 -4.63
CA LEU A 179 -10.20 -8.23 -3.37
C LEU A 179 -10.97 -6.94 -3.62
N LYS A 180 -10.49 -6.09 -4.52
CA LYS A 180 -11.16 -4.83 -4.90
C LYS A 180 -12.58 -5.03 -5.41
N LYS A 181 -12.80 -6.08 -6.21
CA LYS A 181 -14.14 -6.42 -6.74
C LYS A 181 -15.09 -6.96 -5.68
N LYS A 182 -14.56 -7.68 -4.68
CA LYS A 182 -15.36 -8.44 -3.70
C LYS A 182 -15.59 -7.71 -2.38
N SER A 183 -14.79 -6.69 -2.07
CA SER A 183 -14.85 -5.98 -0.79
C SER A 183 -14.92 -4.47 -0.97
N GLN A 184 -15.29 -3.76 0.10
CA GLN A 184 -15.20 -2.31 0.20
C GLN A 184 -13.96 -1.86 1.00
N THR A 185 -12.95 -2.70 1.06
CA THR A 185 -11.67 -2.36 1.70
C THR A 185 -11.02 -1.21 0.95
N SER A 186 -10.61 -0.18 1.67
CA SER A 186 -9.77 0.89 1.11
C SER A 186 -8.32 0.45 1.17
N MET A 187 -7.50 0.78 0.18
CA MET A 187 -6.10 0.36 0.15
C MET A 187 -5.16 1.55 -0.07
N ILE A 188 -4.08 1.57 0.70
CA ILE A 188 -2.87 2.35 0.36
C ILE A 188 -1.78 1.37 -0.03
N LEU A 189 -1.18 1.63 -1.19
CA LEU A 189 -0.06 0.88 -1.73
C LEU A 189 1.12 1.83 -1.93
N THR A 190 2.27 1.58 -1.31
CA THR A 190 3.49 2.27 -1.71
C THR A 190 4.17 1.49 -2.81
N THR A 191 4.69 2.19 -3.79
CA THR A 191 5.43 1.57 -4.88
C THR A 191 6.38 2.57 -5.57
N HIS A 192 7.38 2.04 -6.24
CA HIS A 192 8.19 2.74 -7.23
C HIS A 192 7.95 2.18 -8.65
N TYR A 193 7.02 1.21 -8.79
CA TYR A 193 6.62 0.65 -10.08
C TYR A 193 5.35 1.33 -10.59
N MET A 194 5.44 2.04 -11.71
CA MET A 194 4.32 2.77 -12.29
C MET A 194 3.22 1.84 -12.77
N GLU A 195 3.60 0.71 -13.41
CA GLU A 195 2.67 -0.31 -13.87
C GLU A 195 1.79 -0.87 -12.74
N GLU A 196 2.34 -0.99 -11.53
CA GLU A 196 1.58 -1.43 -10.35
C GLU A 196 0.53 -0.39 -9.93
N ALA A 197 0.92 0.88 -9.88
CA ALA A 197 -0.01 1.98 -9.58
C ALA A 197 -1.13 2.09 -10.63
N GLU A 198 -0.79 2.00 -11.91
CA GLU A 198 -1.74 2.04 -13.03
C GLU A 198 -2.73 0.87 -13.02
N THR A 199 -2.25 -0.34 -12.67
CA THR A 199 -3.06 -1.56 -12.72
C THR A 199 -4.02 -1.68 -11.54
N LEU A 200 -3.57 -1.31 -10.33
CA LEU A 200 -4.31 -1.59 -9.10
C LEU A 200 -5.10 -0.40 -8.56
N CYS A 201 -4.61 0.82 -8.77
CA CYS A 201 -5.10 1.97 -8.03
C CYS A 201 -6.05 2.86 -8.83
N ASP A 202 -7.04 3.44 -8.13
CA ASP A 202 -7.99 4.41 -8.69
C ASP A 202 -7.40 5.82 -8.67
N TYR A 203 -6.50 6.07 -7.72
CA TYR A 203 -5.92 7.36 -7.44
C TYR A 203 -4.42 7.21 -7.18
N ILE A 204 -3.63 8.08 -7.74
CA ILE A 204 -2.18 8.04 -7.67
C ILE A 204 -1.68 9.34 -7.06
N VAL A 205 -0.85 9.24 -6.04
CA VAL A 205 -0.17 10.33 -5.36
C VAL A 205 1.31 10.24 -5.67
N ILE A 206 1.83 11.16 -6.45
CA ILE A 206 3.25 11.21 -6.84
C ILE A 206 4.01 11.98 -5.77
N MET A 207 4.98 11.31 -5.14
CA MET A 207 5.80 11.87 -4.06
C MET A 207 7.28 11.94 -4.46
N ASP A 208 7.93 13.03 -4.08
CA ASP A 208 9.39 13.16 -4.10
C ASP A 208 9.86 14.07 -2.98
N ASN A 209 11.05 13.77 -2.41
CA ASN A 209 11.69 14.57 -1.37
C ASN A 209 10.77 14.99 -0.21
N GLY A 210 9.87 14.12 0.23
CA GLY A 210 8.95 14.32 1.35
C GLY A 210 7.72 15.16 1.05
N SER A 211 7.46 15.49 -0.21
CA SER A 211 6.33 16.31 -0.64
C SER A 211 5.47 15.58 -1.69
N ILE A 212 4.19 15.88 -1.75
CA ILE A 212 3.34 15.48 -2.88
C ILE A 212 3.61 16.47 -4.02
N LEU A 213 4.01 15.93 -5.17
CA LEU A 213 4.22 16.71 -6.39
C LEU A 213 2.93 16.89 -7.18
N ARG A 214 2.16 15.79 -7.30
CA ARG A 214 0.91 15.73 -8.02
C ARG A 214 0.06 14.57 -7.53
N GLU A 215 -1.24 14.69 -7.64
CA GLU A 215 -2.18 13.62 -7.32
C GLU A 215 -3.42 13.67 -8.22
N GLY A 216 -4.01 12.52 -8.49
CA GLY A 216 -5.20 12.39 -9.33
C GLY A 216 -5.48 10.97 -9.79
N THR A 217 -6.54 10.80 -10.57
CA THR A 217 -6.74 9.57 -11.34
C THR A 217 -5.70 9.49 -12.46
N LEU A 218 -5.46 8.30 -13.00
CA LEU A 218 -4.52 8.12 -14.12
C LEU A 218 -4.87 9.05 -15.30
N SER A 219 -6.15 9.17 -15.66
CA SER A 219 -6.61 10.06 -16.72
C SER A 219 -6.26 11.53 -16.43
N GLN A 220 -6.57 12.02 -15.23
CA GLN A 220 -6.26 13.40 -14.83
C GLN A 220 -4.76 13.70 -14.88
N LEU A 221 -3.93 12.75 -14.42
CA LEU A 221 -2.48 12.91 -14.40
C LEU A 221 -1.87 12.96 -15.82
N LEU A 222 -2.48 12.28 -16.79
CA LEU A 222 -1.98 12.20 -18.17
C LEU A 222 -2.56 13.27 -19.10
N GLU A 223 -3.72 13.85 -18.79
CA GLU A 223 -4.42 14.84 -19.65
C GLU A 223 -3.94 16.29 -19.46
N GLU A 224 -3.38 16.66 -18.30
CA GLU A 224 -3.19 18.07 -17.90
C GLU A 224 -2.01 18.84 -18.52
N GLU A 225 -1.25 18.29 -19.48
CA GLU A 225 -0.25 19.08 -20.21
C GLU A 225 -0.33 18.85 -21.72
N THR A 226 -0.98 19.78 -22.43
CA THR A 226 -0.75 20.02 -23.86
C THR A 226 0.67 20.58 -24.03
N ILE A 227 1.64 19.69 -24.18
CA ILE A 227 2.98 20.09 -24.65
C ILE A 227 2.84 20.41 -26.13
N THR A 228 3.16 21.66 -26.52
CA THR A 228 3.28 22.11 -27.90
C THR A 228 4.16 21.11 -28.68
N PRO A 229 3.69 20.61 -29.84
CA PRO A 229 4.40 19.60 -30.59
C PRO A 229 5.60 20.21 -31.32
N LYS A 230 6.81 20.05 -30.74
CA LYS A 230 8.03 20.09 -31.56
C LYS A 230 8.66 18.69 -31.50
N HIS A 231 8.37 17.91 -32.56
CA HIS A 231 9.00 16.63 -32.87
C HIS A 231 8.91 15.54 -31.82
N MET A 232 7.75 14.84 -31.77
CA MET A 232 7.77 13.42 -31.37
C MET A 232 6.53 12.70 -31.95
N GLU A 233 6.72 11.42 -32.30
CA GLU A 233 5.71 10.48 -32.75
C GLU A 233 4.54 10.43 -31.77
N CYS A 234 3.33 10.15 -32.24
CA CYS A 234 2.08 10.04 -31.49
C CYS A 234 2.12 8.87 -30.48
N ARG A 235 2.95 8.95 -29.45
CA ARG A 235 2.99 8.02 -28.32
C ARG A 235 2.15 8.59 -27.19
N ARG A 236 1.22 7.78 -26.64
CA ARG A 236 0.49 8.17 -25.42
C ARG A 236 1.49 8.42 -24.30
N ARG A 237 1.34 9.52 -23.60
CA ARG A 237 2.12 9.87 -22.41
C ARG A 237 1.92 8.81 -21.32
N THR A 238 3.00 8.48 -20.62
CA THR A 238 3.02 7.51 -19.51
C THR A 238 3.26 8.22 -18.18
N LEU A 239 3.04 7.53 -17.06
CA LEU A 239 3.45 8.04 -15.75
C LEU A 239 4.95 8.28 -15.66
N ASP A 240 5.78 7.49 -16.36
CA ASP A 240 7.23 7.73 -16.46
C ASP A 240 7.53 9.10 -17.05
N ASP A 241 6.86 9.44 -18.16
CA ASP A 241 7.04 10.74 -18.82
C ASP A 241 6.61 11.89 -17.89
N LEU A 242 5.52 11.70 -17.15
CA LEU A 242 5.05 12.67 -16.17
C LEU A 242 6.06 12.83 -15.02
N PHE A 243 6.55 11.73 -14.44
CA PHE A 243 7.50 11.79 -13.34
C PHE A 243 8.79 12.50 -13.75
N VAL A 244 9.32 12.18 -14.95
CA VAL A 244 10.50 12.87 -15.51
C VAL A 244 10.22 14.36 -15.70
N SER A 245 9.04 14.75 -16.17
CA SER A 245 8.69 16.18 -16.37
C SER A 245 8.64 16.95 -15.03
N LEU A 246 8.21 16.30 -13.94
CA LEU A 246 8.10 16.92 -12.62
C LEU A 246 9.43 16.97 -11.85
N THR A 247 10.32 16.01 -12.06
CA THR A 247 11.52 15.82 -11.23
C THR A 247 12.84 16.00 -11.98
N GLY A 248 12.79 15.97 -13.32
CA GLY A 248 13.98 16.01 -14.18
C GLY A 248 14.81 14.72 -14.22
N ARG A 249 14.34 13.63 -13.57
CA ARG A 249 15.03 12.33 -13.48
C ARG A 249 14.04 11.17 -13.57
N LYS A 250 14.53 9.96 -13.86
CA LYS A 250 13.70 8.75 -13.80
C LYS A 250 13.48 8.30 -12.36
N ILE A 251 12.38 7.57 -12.11
CA ILE A 251 11.99 7.12 -10.76
C ILE A 251 13.04 6.17 -10.12
N ASN A 252 13.81 5.46 -10.95
CA ASN A 252 14.83 4.48 -10.54
C ASN A 252 16.27 5.02 -10.58
N GLU A 253 16.46 6.30 -10.85
CA GLU A 253 17.70 7.05 -10.73
C GLU A 253 17.71 7.88 -9.44
#